data_0d6a03adee5529b23b51f0bee4545fcd
#
_entry.id   0d6a03adee5529b23b51f0bee4545fcd
#
_cell.length_a   1.000
_cell.length_b   1.000
_cell.length_c   1.000
_cell.angle_alpha   90.00
_cell.angle_beta   90.00
_cell.angle_gamma   90.00
#
_symmetry.space_group_name_H-M   'P 1'
#
loop_
_entity.id
_entity.type
_entity.pdbx_description
1 polymer ?
#
loop_
_entity_poly.entity_id
_entity_poly.type
_entity_poly.pdbx_seq_one_letter_code
_entity_poly.pdbx_strand_id
1 'polypeptide(L)'
;PSDVVINLVEEEKKLFGILGKRLKVEARPARAIEILRAQRVLAELLEKMGLDVTLSFEDDNTIDISGDDAGIAIGRYGETLRALEHILNLMIASSAAGAFRVRLDSGGYRSRREESIKRMAVSAARKAISRNKPVGLQPMSNWERKVVHTTLQSMEGIETRSVGQDPHRRVIVCPKPSREGKEGAKGDQGGTR
;
A
#
# COMPACT_ATOMS: atom_id res chain seq x y z
N PRO A 1 22.42 -8.46 16.74
CA PRO A 1 23.38 -7.45 17.26
C PRO A 1 23.47 -6.21 16.36
N SER A 2 22.86 -6.22 15.15
CA SER A 2 22.82 -5.09 14.21
C SER A 2 21.86 -3.97 14.60
N ASP A 3 21.02 -4.17 15.60
CA ASP A 3 19.95 -3.24 15.97
C ASP A 3 20.34 -2.28 17.10
N VAL A 4 21.59 -2.33 17.54
CA VAL A 4 22.11 -1.48 18.61
C VAL A 4 23.38 -0.77 18.14
N VAL A 5 23.38 0.55 18.24
CA VAL A 5 24.58 1.39 18.07
C VAL A 5 25.21 1.61 19.42
N ILE A 6 26.48 1.24 19.54
CA ILE A 6 27.25 1.41 20.76
C ILE A 6 28.23 2.56 20.52
N ASN A 7 28.08 3.64 21.28
CA ASN A 7 28.99 4.78 21.26
C ASN A 7 29.86 4.79 22.53
N LEU A 8 31.17 4.93 22.35
CA LEU A 8 32.09 5.18 23.46
C LEU A 8 31.94 6.64 23.87
N VAL A 9 31.47 6.90 25.09
CA VAL A 9 31.22 8.26 25.59
C VAL A 9 32.40 8.80 26.36
N GLU A 10 33.07 7.98 27.16
CA GLU A 10 34.20 8.39 27.99
C GLU A 10 35.20 7.24 28.23
N GLU A 11 36.50 7.56 28.21
CA GLU A 11 37.56 6.68 28.62
C GLU A 11 38.27 7.31 29.86
N GLU A 12 37.95 6.81 31.06
CA GLU A 12 38.66 7.25 32.26
C GLU A 12 39.95 6.44 32.45
N LYS A 13 41.10 7.12 32.38
CA LYS A 13 42.38 6.57 32.81
C LYS A 13 42.57 6.89 34.29
N LYS A 14 42.53 5.89 35.16
CA LYS A 14 42.94 6.09 36.56
C LYS A 14 44.43 6.35 36.63
N LEU A 15 44.78 7.48 37.24
CA LEU A 15 46.16 7.81 37.63
C LEU A 15 46.67 6.74 38.62
N PHE A 16 47.91 6.26 38.43
CA PHE A 16 48.57 5.19 39.20
C PHE A 16 48.28 3.74 38.73
N GLY A 17 48.48 3.43 37.51
CA GLY A 17 49.07 2.16 37.01
C GLY A 17 48.50 0.81 37.50
N ILE A 18 47.45 0.76 38.28
CA ILE A 18 46.91 -0.48 38.82
C ILE A 18 45.40 -0.56 38.53
N LEU A 19 45.06 -1.48 37.68
CA LEU A 19 43.74 -2.01 37.26
C LEU A 19 42.76 -1.07 36.58
N GLY A 20 42.59 -1.31 35.30
CA GLY A 20 41.30 -1.24 34.59
C GLY A 20 40.96 0.12 33.97
N LYS A 21 40.93 0.16 32.64
CA LYS A 21 40.22 1.20 31.90
C LYS A 21 38.73 1.06 32.19
N ARG A 22 38.07 2.09 32.65
CA ARG A 22 36.62 2.18 32.65
C ARG A 22 36.18 2.80 31.35
N LEU A 23 35.41 2.05 30.57
CA LEU A 23 34.79 2.52 29.39
C LEU A 23 33.30 2.77 29.70
N LYS A 24 32.84 3.99 29.50
CA LYS A 24 31.44 4.33 29.57
C LYS A 24 30.88 4.24 28.14
N VAL A 25 30.06 3.25 27.89
CA VAL A 25 29.42 3.04 26.60
C VAL A 25 27.97 3.41 26.71
N GLU A 26 27.46 4.11 25.71
CA GLU A 26 26.04 4.37 25.52
C GLU A 26 25.54 3.49 24.39
N ALA A 27 24.56 2.64 24.69
CA ALA A 27 23.89 1.82 23.71
C ALA A 27 22.56 2.46 23.35
N ARG A 28 22.35 2.72 22.07
CA ARG A 28 21.08 3.23 21.55
C ARG A 28 20.57 2.27 20.48
N PRO A 29 19.25 2.08 20.34
CA PRO A 29 18.73 1.31 19.24
C PRO A 29 19.10 1.99 17.92
N ALA A 30 19.49 1.18 16.94
CA ALA A 30 19.85 1.66 15.60
C ALA A 30 18.63 2.18 14.82
N ARG A 31 17.43 1.75 15.24
CA ARG A 31 16.14 2.15 14.66
C ARG A 31 15.19 2.62 15.75
N ALA A 32 14.12 3.31 15.35
CA ALA A 32 13.07 3.70 16.28
C ALA A 32 12.51 2.46 17.02
N ILE A 33 12.27 2.60 18.32
CA ILE A 33 11.79 1.51 19.17
C ILE A 33 10.43 0.99 18.67
N GLU A 34 9.63 1.88 18.09
CA GLU A 34 8.31 1.57 17.54
C GLU A 34 8.37 0.56 16.40
N ILE A 35 9.33 0.68 15.47
CA ILE A 35 9.43 -0.26 14.36
C ILE A 35 9.99 -1.62 14.81
N LEU A 36 10.91 -1.63 15.78
CA LEU A 36 11.42 -2.89 16.37
C LEU A 36 10.29 -3.64 17.11
N ARG A 37 9.45 -2.90 17.84
CA ARG A 37 8.26 -3.46 18.49
C ARG A 37 7.26 -3.98 17.47
N ALA A 38 7.04 -3.23 16.38
CA ALA A 38 6.16 -3.63 15.30
C ALA A 38 6.64 -4.92 14.63
N GLN A 39 7.93 -5.04 14.34
CA GLN A 39 8.51 -6.25 13.77
C GLN A 39 8.30 -7.47 14.67
N ARG A 40 8.50 -7.31 15.99
CA ARG A 40 8.29 -8.39 16.96
C ARG A 40 6.84 -8.86 16.99
N VAL A 41 5.89 -7.92 17.08
CA VAL A 41 4.45 -8.23 17.07
C VAL A 41 4.06 -8.90 15.76
N LEU A 42 4.57 -8.40 14.63
CA LEU A 42 4.32 -9.00 13.32
C LEU A 42 4.86 -10.43 13.23
N ALA A 43 6.09 -10.67 13.71
CA ALA A 43 6.68 -12.00 13.73
C ALA A 43 5.82 -12.99 14.53
N GLU A 44 5.36 -12.59 15.72
CA GLU A 44 4.48 -13.42 16.55
C GLU A 44 3.12 -13.71 15.87
N LEU A 45 2.56 -12.73 15.13
CA LEU A 45 1.33 -12.94 14.37
C LEU A 45 1.51 -13.94 13.24
N LEU A 46 2.57 -13.77 12.43
CA LEU A 46 2.84 -14.64 11.29
C LEU A 46 3.19 -16.08 11.73
N GLU A 47 3.95 -16.22 12.82
CA GLU A 47 4.21 -17.52 13.43
C GLU A 47 2.92 -18.22 13.89
N LYS A 48 2.01 -17.49 14.56
CA LYS A 48 0.69 -18.03 14.96
C LYS A 48 -0.21 -18.38 13.77
N MET A 49 0.00 -17.73 12.63
CA MET A 49 -0.66 -18.09 11.37
C MET A 49 -0.01 -19.31 10.69
N GLY A 50 1.11 -19.81 11.23
CA GLY A 50 1.83 -20.96 10.69
C GLY A 50 2.58 -20.64 9.39
N LEU A 51 2.98 -19.40 9.17
CA LEU A 51 3.65 -18.97 7.95
C LEU A 51 5.17 -18.98 8.11
N ASP A 52 5.85 -19.61 7.15
CA ASP A 52 7.31 -19.59 7.05
C ASP A 52 7.77 -18.35 6.25
N VAL A 53 8.07 -17.30 6.99
CA VAL A 53 8.47 -16.02 6.42
C VAL A 53 9.61 -15.38 7.19
N THR A 54 10.36 -14.53 6.50
CA THR A 54 11.43 -13.71 7.06
C THR A 54 11.04 -12.24 6.98
N LEU A 55 11.32 -11.50 8.05
CA LEU A 55 11.08 -10.06 8.13
C LEU A 55 12.39 -9.29 8.02
N SER A 56 12.41 -8.30 7.14
CA SER A 56 13.52 -7.35 6.99
C SER A 56 12.99 -5.93 6.95
N PHE A 57 13.89 -4.96 7.18
CA PHE A 57 13.53 -3.54 7.06
C PHE A 57 13.91 -3.03 5.67
N GLU A 58 12.98 -2.48 4.95
CA GLU A 58 13.22 -1.80 3.69
C GLU A 58 13.66 -0.34 3.91
N ASP A 59 13.00 0.34 4.84
CA ASP A 59 13.31 1.69 5.29
C ASP A 59 13.00 1.85 6.80
N ASP A 60 12.97 3.10 7.30
CA ASP A 60 12.73 3.39 8.71
C ASP A 60 11.30 3.07 9.17
N ASN A 61 10.37 2.91 8.24
CA ASN A 61 8.96 2.70 8.53
C ASN A 61 8.37 1.45 7.84
N THR A 62 9.12 0.79 6.95
CA THR A 62 8.61 -0.32 6.14
C THR A 62 9.28 -1.62 6.54
N ILE A 63 8.45 -2.62 6.83
CA ILE A 63 8.87 -4.01 7.05
C ILE A 63 8.50 -4.80 5.80
N ASP A 64 9.50 -5.43 5.19
CA ASP A 64 9.32 -6.36 4.08
C ASP A 64 9.15 -7.79 4.58
N ILE A 65 8.20 -8.50 3.99
CA ILE A 65 7.88 -9.90 4.27
C ILE A 65 8.35 -10.74 3.09
N SER A 66 9.30 -11.64 3.30
CA SER A 66 9.84 -12.55 2.30
C SER A 66 9.78 -14.01 2.80
N GLY A 67 10.05 -14.97 1.92
CA GLY A 67 10.00 -16.40 2.26
C GLY A 67 8.96 -17.15 1.43
N ASP A 68 8.86 -18.47 1.69
CA ASP A 68 8.03 -19.36 0.87
C ASP A 68 6.54 -19.04 0.99
N ASP A 69 6.08 -18.62 2.18
CA ASP A 69 4.70 -18.27 2.46
C ASP A 69 4.37 -16.78 2.29
N ALA A 70 5.30 -15.97 1.74
CA ALA A 70 5.08 -14.54 1.52
C ALA A 70 3.82 -14.26 0.68
N GLY A 71 3.50 -15.14 -0.28
CA GLY A 71 2.27 -15.06 -1.07
C GLY A 71 1.00 -15.16 -0.24
N ILE A 72 1.01 -15.97 0.83
CA ILE A 72 -0.12 -16.11 1.77
C ILE A 72 -0.24 -14.85 2.62
N ALA A 73 0.88 -14.30 3.08
CA ALA A 73 0.91 -13.03 3.82
C ALA A 73 0.44 -11.84 2.99
N ILE A 74 0.65 -11.85 1.67
CA ILE A 74 0.06 -10.86 0.75
C ILE A 74 -1.46 -11.07 0.66
N GLY A 75 -1.89 -12.31 0.44
CA GLY A 75 -3.29 -12.68 0.24
C GLY A 75 -3.87 -12.17 -1.08
N ARG A 76 -5.18 -12.44 -1.27
CA ARG A 76 -5.88 -12.06 -2.50
C ARG A 76 -5.88 -10.53 -2.67
N TYR A 77 -5.25 -10.06 -3.74
CA TYR A 77 -5.15 -8.62 -4.06
C TYR A 77 -4.54 -7.77 -2.93
N GLY A 78 -3.66 -8.35 -2.10
CA GLY A 78 -3.02 -7.66 -0.99
C GLY A 78 -3.95 -7.40 0.21
N GLU A 79 -5.06 -8.13 0.34
CA GLU A 79 -6.02 -7.94 1.44
C GLU A 79 -5.42 -8.34 2.77
N THR A 80 -4.72 -9.49 2.83
CA THR A 80 -4.07 -9.96 4.06
C THR A 80 -2.98 -8.99 4.50
N LEU A 81 -2.14 -8.55 3.56
CA LEU A 81 -1.06 -7.59 3.84
C LEU A 81 -1.61 -6.27 4.43
N ARG A 82 -2.72 -5.75 3.88
CA ARG A 82 -3.37 -4.54 4.41
C ARG A 82 -4.02 -4.77 5.77
N ALA A 83 -4.63 -5.94 5.99
CA ALA A 83 -5.22 -6.27 7.28
C ALA A 83 -4.15 -6.40 8.37
N LEU A 84 -3.04 -7.07 8.07
CA LEU A 84 -1.89 -7.17 8.97
C LEU A 84 -1.31 -5.79 9.30
N GLU A 85 -1.10 -4.94 8.29
CA GLU A 85 -0.64 -3.56 8.48
C GLU A 85 -1.60 -2.76 9.38
N HIS A 86 -2.90 -2.89 9.16
CA HIS A 86 -3.90 -2.18 9.95
C HIS A 86 -3.90 -2.64 11.41
N ILE A 87 -3.94 -3.95 11.65
CA ILE A 87 -3.91 -4.54 13.00
C ILE A 87 -2.62 -4.15 13.72
N LEU A 88 -1.47 -4.27 13.03
CA LEU A 88 -0.18 -3.90 13.57
C LEU A 88 -0.15 -2.44 14.01
N ASN A 89 -0.63 -1.53 13.16
CA ASN A 89 -0.70 -0.11 13.48
C ASN A 89 -1.63 0.19 14.65
N LEU A 90 -2.74 -0.54 14.81
CA LEU A 90 -3.61 -0.42 15.99
C LEU A 90 -2.91 -0.90 17.27
N MET A 91 -2.17 -2.01 17.21
CA MET A 91 -1.47 -2.57 18.36
C MET A 91 -0.32 -1.67 18.85
N ILE A 92 0.39 -1.00 17.94
CA ILE A 92 1.49 -0.10 18.30
C ILE A 92 1.02 1.31 18.67
N ALA A 93 -0.14 1.77 18.21
CA ALA A 93 -0.68 3.11 18.45
C ALA A 93 -1.03 3.38 19.93
N SER A 94 -1.12 2.35 20.77
CA SER A 94 -1.40 2.48 22.21
C SER A 94 -0.22 3.07 23.03
N SER A 95 0.92 3.29 22.40
CA SER A 95 2.08 3.96 23.01
C SER A 95 2.04 5.45 22.69
N ALA A 96 2.32 6.30 23.66
CA ALA A 96 2.16 7.77 23.66
C ALA A 96 2.88 8.57 22.53
N ALA A 97 3.48 7.92 21.56
CA ALA A 97 4.17 8.52 20.41
C ALA A 97 3.28 8.66 19.17
N GLY A 98 2.08 9.07 19.34
CA GLY A 98 0.91 9.41 18.49
C GLY A 98 0.98 9.53 16.96
N ALA A 99 2.09 9.36 16.27
CA ALA A 99 2.18 9.57 14.82
C ALA A 99 2.96 8.49 14.04
N PHE A 100 3.59 7.52 14.71
CA PHE A 100 4.39 6.51 14.03
C PHE A 100 3.48 5.49 13.36
N ARG A 101 3.69 5.27 12.06
CA ARG A 101 2.96 4.27 11.28
C ARG A 101 3.94 3.37 10.54
N VAL A 102 3.73 2.09 10.71
CA VAL A 102 4.47 1.05 9.99
C VAL A 102 3.75 0.70 8.71
N ARG A 103 4.51 0.52 7.64
CA ARG A 103 4.05 -0.02 6.37
C ARG A 103 4.55 -1.46 6.24
N LEU A 104 3.75 -2.27 5.59
CA LEU A 104 4.15 -3.62 5.20
C LEU A 104 4.24 -3.71 3.68
N ASP A 105 5.29 -4.34 3.19
CA ASP A 105 5.39 -4.76 1.78
C ASP A 105 5.90 -6.19 1.69
N SER A 106 5.91 -6.74 0.51
CA SER A 106 6.46 -8.06 0.22
C SER A 106 7.10 -8.03 -1.17
N GLY A 107 8.43 -7.86 -1.16
CA GLY A 107 9.22 -7.82 -2.38
C GLY A 107 8.74 -6.83 -3.43
N GLY A 108 8.27 -5.65 -3.03
CA GLY A 108 7.73 -4.63 -3.94
C GLY A 108 6.34 -4.99 -4.51
N TYR A 109 5.55 -5.79 -3.80
CA TYR A 109 4.21 -6.18 -4.24
C TYR A 109 3.32 -4.98 -4.56
N ARG A 110 3.35 -3.93 -3.72
CA ARG A 110 2.48 -2.74 -3.91
C ARG A 110 2.73 -2.07 -5.24
N SER A 111 4.00 -1.88 -5.61
CA SER A 111 4.39 -1.26 -6.88
C SER A 111 3.96 -2.13 -8.06
N ARG A 112 4.26 -3.43 -8.03
CA ARG A 112 3.84 -4.36 -9.10
C ARG A 112 2.31 -4.44 -9.24
N ARG A 113 1.59 -4.38 -8.13
CA ARG A 113 0.12 -4.39 -8.13
C ARG A 113 -0.45 -3.13 -8.76
N GLU A 114 0.10 -1.96 -8.42
CA GLU A 114 -0.30 -0.68 -9.00
C GLU A 114 -0.12 -0.68 -10.52
N GLU A 115 1.03 -1.11 -11.00
CA GLU A 115 1.31 -1.24 -12.44
C GLU A 115 0.34 -2.20 -13.14
N SER A 116 0.01 -3.32 -12.49
CA SER A 116 -0.98 -4.27 -13.00
C SER A 116 -2.36 -3.64 -13.14
N ILE A 117 -2.79 -2.84 -12.15
CA ILE A 117 -4.06 -2.13 -12.17
C ILE A 117 -4.07 -1.07 -13.28
N LYS A 118 -3.00 -0.30 -13.45
CA LYS A 118 -2.87 0.69 -14.54
C LYS A 118 -3.02 0.02 -15.90
N ARG A 119 -2.33 -1.09 -16.13
CA ARG A 119 -2.45 -1.86 -17.39
C ARG A 119 -3.88 -2.37 -17.62
N MET A 120 -4.50 -2.92 -16.57
CA MET A 120 -5.89 -3.41 -16.62
C MET A 120 -6.87 -2.28 -16.96
N ALA A 121 -6.70 -1.10 -16.34
CA ALA A 121 -7.54 0.06 -16.58
C ALA A 121 -7.47 0.51 -18.05
N VAL A 122 -6.25 0.68 -18.58
CA VAL A 122 -6.04 1.07 -19.98
C VAL A 122 -6.64 0.04 -20.95
N SER A 123 -6.45 -1.25 -20.68
CA SER A 123 -7.04 -2.33 -21.49
C SER A 123 -8.57 -2.27 -21.49
N ALA A 124 -9.18 -2.04 -20.32
CA ALA A 124 -10.63 -1.89 -20.20
C ALA A 124 -11.16 -0.67 -20.95
N ALA A 125 -10.44 0.46 -20.88
CA ALA A 125 -10.80 1.68 -21.59
C ALA A 125 -10.79 1.48 -23.11
N ARG A 126 -9.74 0.86 -23.65
CA ARG A 126 -9.69 0.52 -25.08
C ARG A 126 -10.85 -0.38 -25.51
N LYS A 127 -11.19 -1.39 -24.68
CA LYS A 127 -12.33 -2.28 -24.93
C LYS A 127 -13.68 -1.53 -24.87
N ALA A 128 -13.83 -0.60 -23.93
CA ALA A 128 -15.04 0.20 -23.81
C ALA A 128 -15.25 1.09 -25.05
N ILE A 129 -14.19 1.76 -25.53
CA ILE A 129 -14.24 2.57 -26.75
C ILE A 129 -14.55 1.71 -27.96
N SER A 130 -13.79 0.64 -28.21
CA SER A 130 -13.92 -0.19 -29.42
C SER A 130 -15.28 -0.88 -29.53
N ARG A 131 -15.91 -1.24 -28.40
CA ARG A 131 -17.22 -1.89 -28.37
C ARG A 131 -18.38 -0.92 -28.19
N ASN A 132 -18.08 0.33 -27.90
CA ASN A 132 -19.06 1.35 -27.48
C ASN A 132 -19.98 0.84 -26.35
N LYS A 133 -19.42 0.11 -25.38
CA LYS A 133 -20.14 -0.51 -24.26
C LYS A 133 -19.35 -0.37 -22.97
N PRO A 134 -20.04 -0.21 -21.82
CA PRO A 134 -19.38 -0.21 -20.52
C PRO A 134 -18.61 -1.53 -20.25
N VAL A 135 -17.45 -1.43 -19.64
CA VAL A 135 -16.62 -2.55 -19.20
C VAL A 135 -16.46 -2.49 -17.68
N GLY A 136 -16.94 -3.51 -16.98
CA GLY A 136 -16.79 -3.67 -15.55
C GLY A 136 -15.45 -4.31 -15.21
N LEU A 137 -14.73 -3.72 -14.25
CA LEU A 137 -13.56 -4.33 -13.65
C LEU A 137 -13.96 -5.25 -12.49
N GLN A 138 -13.06 -6.09 -12.03
CA GLN A 138 -13.27 -6.91 -10.84
C GLN A 138 -13.39 -6.06 -9.57
N PRO A 139 -13.98 -6.58 -8.48
CA PRO A 139 -13.99 -5.91 -7.20
C PRO A 139 -12.57 -5.56 -6.75
N MET A 140 -12.39 -4.38 -6.17
CA MET A 140 -11.09 -3.89 -5.77
C MET A 140 -11.21 -2.87 -4.62
N SER A 141 -10.14 -2.70 -3.87
CA SER A 141 -10.07 -1.79 -2.72
C SER A 141 -10.26 -0.32 -3.13
N ASN A 142 -10.55 0.54 -2.16
CA ASN A 142 -10.71 1.97 -2.39
C ASN A 142 -9.47 2.61 -3.03
N TRP A 143 -8.27 2.24 -2.57
CA TRP A 143 -7.02 2.70 -3.16
C TRP A 143 -6.88 2.26 -4.63
N GLU A 144 -7.17 1.01 -4.94
CA GLU A 144 -7.10 0.48 -6.30
C GLU A 144 -8.10 1.17 -7.23
N ARG A 145 -9.33 1.44 -6.74
CA ARG A 145 -10.31 2.22 -7.51
C ARG A 145 -9.80 3.63 -7.82
N LYS A 146 -9.12 4.27 -6.85
CA LYS A 146 -8.49 5.57 -7.06
C LYS A 146 -7.42 5.49 -8.15
N VAL A 147 -6.56 4.47 -8.14
CA VAL A 147 -5.56 4.24 -9.19
C VAL A 147 -6.22 4.16 -10.57
N VAL A 148 -7.31 3.38 -10.71
CA VAL A 148 -8.05 3.29 -11.98
C VAL A 148 -8.59 4.65 -12.42
N HIS A 149 -9.26 5.38 -11.52
CA HIS A 149 -9.83 6.70 -11.83
C HIS A 149 -8.73 7.68 -12.27
N THR A 150 -7.62 7.75 -11.53
CA THR A 150 -6.50 8.64 -11.85
C THR A 150 -5.83 8.26 -13.18
N THR A 151 -5.63 6.95 -13.43
CA THR A 151 -5.01 6.48 -14.68
C THR A 151 -5.83 6.84 -15.91
N LEU A 152 -7.16 6.82 -15.79
CA LEU A 152 -8.06 7.09 -16.91
C LEU A 152 -8.57 8.53 -16.98
N GLN A 153 -8.20 9.39 -16.03
CA GLN A 153 -8.69 10.77 -15.93
C GLN A 153 -8.36 11.60 -17.16
N SER A 154 -7.17 11.40 -17.75
CA SER A 154 -6.71 12.12 -18.94
C SER A 154 -7.10 11.45 -20.25
N MET A 155 -7.79 10.29 -20.20
CA MET A 155 -8.16 9.58 -21.42
C MET A 155 -9.47 10.13 -21.99
N GLU A 156 -9.39 10.70 -23.20
CA GLU A 156 -10.56 11.22 -23.91
C GLU A 156 -11.55 10.11 -24.27
N GLY A 157 -12.82 10.45 -24.29
CA GLY A 157 -13.89 9.51 -24.68
C GLY A 157 -14.24 8.49 -23.58
N ILE A 158 -13.70 8.61 -22.35
CA ILE A 158 -13.94 7.68 -21.24
C ILE A 158 -14.46 8.43 -20.02
N GLU A 159 -15.36 7.77 -19.31
CA GLU A 159 -15.83 8.09 -17.97
C GLU A 159 -15.73 6.85 -17.08
N THR A 160 -15.40 7.05 -15.80
CA THR A 160 -15.27 5.96 -14.83
C THR A 160 -16.21 6.16 -13.66
N ARG A 161 -16.89 5.09 -13.21
CA ARG A 161 -17.81 5.11 -12.07
C ARG A 161 -17.53 3.96 -11.13
N SER A 162 -17.48 4.23 -9.82
CA SER A 162 -17.45 3.18 -8.81
C SER A 162 -18.85 2.75 -8.44
N VAL A 163 -19.16 1.45 -8.53
CA VAL A 163 -20.47 0.87 -8.25
C VAL A 163 -20.40 -0.30 -7.29
N GLY A 164 -21.49 -0.56 -6.57
CA GLY A 164 -21.59 -1.63 -5.57
C GLY A 164 -21.15 -1.20 -4.18
N GLN A 165 -21.16 -2.16 -3.25
CA GLN A 165 -20.74 -2.02 -1.86
C GLN A 165 -19.56 -2.94 -1.58
N ASP A 166 -18.67 -2.54 -0.65
CA ASP A 166 -17.57 -3.39 -0.24
C ASP A 166 -18.11 -4.69 0.41
N PRO A 167 -17.53 -5.87 0.14
CA PRO A 167 -16.28 -6.11 -0.58
C PRO A 167 -16.41 -6.22 -2.11
N HIS A 168 -17.61 -6.09 -2.68
CA HIS A 168 -17.88 -6.31 -4.13
C HIS A 168 -17.82 -5.02 -4.96
N ARG A 169 -17.44 -3.91 -4.35
CA ARG A 169 -17.35 -2.62 -5.02
C ARG A 169 -16.27 -2.59 -6.10
N ARG A 170 -16.61 -2.10 -7.29
CA ARG A 170 -15.78 -2.14 -8.49
C ARG A 170 -15.91 -0.86 -9.32
N VAL A 171 -15.00 -0.67 -10.27
CA VAL A 171 -15.07 0.41 -11.25
C VAL A 171 -15.69 -0.11 -12.54
N ILE A 172 -16.58 0.68 -13.11
CA ILE A 172 -17.09 0.52 -14.49
C ILE A 172 -16.47 1.63 -15.32
N VAL A 173 -15.87 1.24 -16.44
CA VAL A 173 -15.31 2.13 -17.45
C VAL A 173 -16.32 2.28 -18.56
N CYS A 174 -16.83 3.49 -18.76
CA CYS A 174 -17.89 3.79 -19.73
C CYS A 174 -17.32 4.63 -20.88
N PRO A 175 -17.71 4.35 -22.14
CA PRO A 175 -17.45 5.30 -23.23
C PRO A 175 -18.33 6.55 -23.01
N LYS A 176 -17.74 7.74 -23.18
CA LYS A 176 -18.52 8.97 -23.26
C LYS A 176 -19.25 9.01 -24.61
N PRO A 177 -20.53 9.39 -24.65
CA PRO A 177 -21.21 9.60 -25.92
C PRO A 177 -20.47 10.69 -26.72
N SER A 178 -20.17 10.42 -27.98
CA SER A 178 -19.64 11.41 -28.90
C SER A 178 -20.62 12.59 -28.98
N ARG A 179 -20.11 13.81 -28.90
CA ARG A 179 -20.91 15.06 -28.93
C ARG A 179 -21.60 15.31 -30.29
N GLU A 180 -21.37 14.49 -31.29
CA GLU A 180 -21.87 14.69 -32.67
C GLU A 180 -23.36 14.35 -32.89
N GLY A 181 -24.11 13.93 -31.85
CA GLY A 181 -25.51 13.52 -32.02
C GLY A 181 -26.58 14.51 -31.52
N LYS A 182 -26.24 15.75 -31.13
CA LYS A 182 -27.22 16.68 -30.55
C LYS A 182 -27.59 17.91 -31.41
N GLU A 183 -27.04 18.08 -32.59
CA GLU A 183 -27.35 19.23 -33.44
C GLU A 183 -28.45 18.97 -34.54
N GLY A 184 -29.02 17.76 -34.63
CA GLY A 184 -29.96 17.41 -35.66
C GLY A 184 -31.48 17.42 -35.29
N ALA A 185 -31.84 17.87 -34.08
CA ALA A 185 -33.27 17.82 -33.65
C ALA A 185 -33.80 19.17 -33.15
N LYS A 186 -33.50 20.27 -33.88
CA LYS A 186 -34.24 21.52 -33.74
C LYS A 186 -34.48 22.08 -35.12
N GLY A 187 -35.60 21.81 -35.69
CA GLY A 187 -36.07 22.46 -36.90
C GLY A 187 -37.13 21.65 -37.57
N ASP A 188 -38.35 21.65 -37.11
CA ASP A 188 -39.54 21.84 -37.90
C ASP A 188 -40.78 21.83 -36.97
N GLN A 189 -41.19 23.00 -36.56
CA GLN A 189 -42.59 23.29 -36.25
C GLN A 189 -42.88 24.68 -36.84
N GLY A 190 -42.90 24.72 -38.16
CA GLY A 190 -43.46 25.80 -38.94
C GLY A 190 -44.93 25.49 -39.23
N GLY A 191 -45.78 26.34 -38.74
CA GLY A 191 -47.06 26.81 -39.07
C GLY A 191 -47.98 26.04 -40.05
N THR A 192 -49.25 25.97 -39.71
CA THR A 192 -50.26 26.55 -40.59
C THR A 192 -51.65 26.38 -39.95
N ARG A 193 -52.32 27.53 -39.78
CA ARG A 193 -53.75 27.81 -39.75
C ARG A 193 -54.63 27.11 -38.71
#